data_de572b98563fb51ecce5892821176968
#
_entry.id   de572b98563fb51ecce5892821176968
#
_cell.length_a   1.000
_cell.length_b   1.000
_cell.length_c   1.000
_cell.angle_alpha   90.00
_cell.angle_beta   90.00
_cell.angle_gamma   90.00
#
_symmetry.space_group_name_H-M   'P 1'
#
loop_
_entity.id
_entity.type
_entity.pdbx_description
1 polymer ?
#
loop_
_entity_poly.entity_id
_entity_poly.type
_entity_poly.pdbx_seq_one_letter_code
_entity_poly.pdbx_strand_id
1 'polypeptide(L)'
;MKKELLFCPLGGSGEIGMNMNLFGYGEPGNHKWIMVDIGVTFADDTIPGIDLIYPDPGFIVERKDNLLGIILTHAHEDHIGAIAHLWPKLKCKIFATPFTAVLIKEKFKEKHIDITKDLQIVELNGNVLLEDFEIEYITLTHSILEQIGRAHV
;
A
#
# COMPACT_ATOMS: atom_id res chain seq x y z
N MET A 1 21.27 -20.16 -0.43
CA MET A 1 20.52 -20.13 -1.71
C MET A 1 20.58 -18.75 -2.30
N LYS A 2 20.35 -18.61 -3.61
CA LYS A 2 20.37 -17.29 -4.26
C LYS A 2 19.08 -16.53 -3.91
N LYS A 3 19.19 -15.29 -3.42
CA LYS A 3 18.06 -14.39 -3.20
C LYS A 3 17.41 -14.02 -4.55
N GLU A 4 16.12 -13.84 -4.56
CA GLU A 4 15.34 -13.43 -5.72
C GLU A 4 14.42 -12.25 -5.37
N LEU A 5 14.08 -11.45 -6.38
CA LEU A 5 13.11 -10.38 -6.29
C LEU A 5 11.84 -10.83 -7.01
N LEU A 6 10.71 -10.74 -6.31
CA LEU A 6 9.40 -11.10 -6.84
C LEU A 6 8.51 -9.87 -6.92
N PHE A 7 7.72 -9.80 -7.97
CA PHE A 7 6.61 -8.87 -8.11
C PHE A 7 5.30 -9.65 -8.15
N CYS A 8 4.38 -9.34 -7.24
CA CYS A 8 3.09 -10.01 -7.12
C CYS A 8 1.98 -8.94 -7.07
N PRO A 9 1.36 -8.61 -8.21
CA PRO A 9 0.21 -7.72 -8.25
C PRO A 9 -1.03 -8.45 -7.72
N LEU A 10 -1.66 -7.90 -6.70
CA LEU A 10 -2.95 -8.38 -6.18
C LEU A 10 -4.12 -7.62 -6.82
N GLY A 11 -3.88 -6.41 -7.32
CA GLY A 11 -4.83 -5.60 -8.05
C GLY A 11 -4.15 -4.48 -8.83
N GLY A 12 -4.87 -3.86 -9.76
CA GLY A 12 -4.39 -2.73 -10.56
C GLY A 12 -3.50 -3.10 -11.76
N SER A 13 -3.23 -4.37 -11.99
CA SER A 13 -2.45 -4.84 -13.14
C SER A 13 -3.40 -5.34 -14.23
N GLY A 14 -3.37 -4.68 -15.40
CA GLY A 14 -4.30 -4.97 -16.49
C GLY A 14 -5.71 -4.40 -16.30
N GLU A 15 -5.89 -3.52 -15.33
CA GLU A 15 -7.15 -2.85 -14.99
C GLU A 15 -6.87 -1.45 -14.43
N ILE A 16 -7.90 -0.62 -14.30
CA ILE A 16 -7.83 0.70 -13.67
C ILE A 16 -8.46 0.61 -12.27
N GLY A 17 -7.76 1.16 -11.28
CA GLY A 17 -8.22 1.15 -9.89
C GLY A 17 -7.66 0.00 -9.06
N MET A 18 -8.09 -0.09 -7.82
CA MET A 18 -7.71 -1.05 -6.78
C MET A 18 -6.23 -1.49 -6.80
N ASN A 19 -5.33 -0.49 -6.87
CA ASN A 19 -3.90 -0.76 -6.92
C ASN A 19 -3.42 -1.40 -5.60
N MET A 20 -2.82 -2.58 -5.71
CA MET A 20 -2.22 -3.30 -4.59
C MET A 20 -1.12 -4.21 -5.13
N ASN A 21 0.12 -3.80 -4.92
CA ASN A 21 1.27 -4.49 -5.50
C ASN A 21 2.24 -4.92 -4.40
N LEU A 22 2.69 -6.16 -4.45
CA LEU A 22 3.68 -6.70 -3.53
C LEU A 22 5.03 -6.84 -4.22
N PHE A 23 6.07 -6.46 -3.49
CA PHE A 23 7.46 -6.76 -3.84
C PHE A 23 8.04 -7.64 -2.76
N GLY A 24 8.54 -8.80 -3.13
CA GLY A 24 9.14 -9.76 -2.21
C GLY A 24 10.62 -9.94 -2.53
N TYR A 25 11.46 -9.90 -1.51
CA TYR A 25 12.88 -10.15 -1.66
C TYR A 25 13.38 -11.14 -0.61
N GLY A 26 14.19 -12.10 -1.04
CA GLY A 26 14.76 -13.09 -0.16
C GLY A 26 15.04 -14.41 -0.83
N GLU A 27 15.35 -15.42 -0.05
CA GLU A 27 15.48 -16.80 -0.52
C GLU A 27 14.12 -17.40 -0.83
N PRO A 28 14.03 -18.34 -1.78
CA PRO A 28 12.77 -19.03 -2.09
C PRO A 28 12.09 -19.58 -0.84
N GLY A 29 10.83 -19.20 -0.64
CA GLY A 29 10.04 -19.59 0.53
C GLY A 29 10.24 -18.73 1.78
N ASN A 30 11.21 -17.83 1.81
CA ASN A 30 11.49 -16.94 2.94
C ASN A 30 11.64 -15.47 2.52
N HIS A 31 10.71 -14.97 1.73
CA HIS A 31 10.72 -13.59 1.27
C HIS A 31 10.22 -12.64 2.35
N LYS A 32 10.85 -11.48 2.45
CA LYS A 32 10.28 -10.29 3.09
C LYS A 32 9.53 -9.49 2.06
N TRP A 33 8.43 -8.89 2.46
CA TRP A 33 7.48 -8.22 1.56
C TRP A 33 7.29 -6.76 1.93
N ILE A 34 7.16 -5.92 0.92
CA ILE A 34 6.55 -4.60 1.03
C ILE A 34 5.32 -4.56 0.12
N MET A 35 4.30 -3.81 0.55
CA MET A 35 3.10 -3.55 -0.25
C MET A 35 3.16 -2.09 -0.74
N VAL A 36 2.93 -1.88 -2.02
CA VAL A 36 2.81 -0.55 -2.61
C VAL A 36 1.37 -0.32 -2.99
N ASP A 37 0.76 0.63 -2.31
CA ASP A 37 -0.66 0.99 -2.37
C ASP A 37 -1.63 -0.09 -1.89
N ILE A 38 -2.84 0.32 -1.56
CA ILE A 38 -3.92 -0.51 -1.04
C ILE A 38 -5.26 0.17 -1.39
N GLY A 39 -5.57 0.14 -2.69
CA GLY A 39 -6.63 0.92 -3.29
C GLY A 39 -7.94 0.18 -3.48
N VAL A 40 -8.93 0.93 -3.92
CA VAL A 40 -10.24 0.43 -4.31
C VAL A 40 -10.53 0.74 -5.77
N THR A 41 -11.53 0.07 -6.32
CA THR A 41 -12.28 0.53 -7.48
C THR A 41 -13.75 0.60 -7.12
N PHE A 42 -14.52 1.38 -7.87
CA PHE A 42 -15.96 1.50 -7.67
C PHE A 42 -16.69 0.54 -8.61
N ALA A 43 -17.71 -0.10 -8.09
CA ALA A 43 -18.57 -0.94 -8.92
C ALA A 43 -19.35 -0.08 -9.93
N ASP A 44 -19.58 -0.63 -11.09
CA ASP A 44 -20.45 -0.06 -12.10
C ASP A 44 -21.87 -0.67 -12.03
N ASP A 45 -22.74 -0.24 -12.93
CA ASP A 45 -24.13 -0.69 -13.00
C ASP A 45 -24.29 -2.20 -13.28
N THR A 46 -23.19 -2.89 -13.65
CA THR A 46 -23.21 -4.34 -13.92
C THR A 46 -23.23 -5.19 -12.64
N ILE A 47 -22.92 -4.57 -11.50
CA ILE A 47 -22.87 -5.26 -10.19
C ILE A 47 -23.75 -4.49 -9.19
N PRO A 48 -25.08 -4.58 -9.30
CA PRO A 48 -25.98 -3.82 -8.44
C PRO A 48 -25.86 -4.21 -6.97
N GLY A 49 -25.86 -3.19 -6.09
CA GLY A 49 -25.78 -3.38 -4.64
C GLY A 49 -24.34 -3.47 -4.09
N ILE A 50 -23.33 -3.30 -4.94
CA ILE A 50 -21.92 -3.19 -4.55
C ILE A 50 -21.43 -1.78 -4.87
N ASP A 51 -20.89 -1.10 -3.87
CA ASP A 51 -20.37 0.26 -4.02
C ASP A 51 -18.84 0.27 -4.19
N LEU A 52 -18.15 -0.67 -3.54
CA LEU A 52 -16.70 -0.67 -3.40
C LEU A 52 -16.13 -2.06 -3.64
N ILE A 53 -15.05 -2.11 -4.43
CA ILE A 53 -14.31 -3.34 -4.71
C ILE A 53 -12.84 -3.12 -4.34
N TYR A 54 -12.22 -4.09 -3.68
CA TYR A 54 -10.80 -4.10 -3.38
C TYR A 54 -10.20 -5.49 -3.59
N PRO A 55 -8.87 -5.58 -3.80
CA PRO A 55 -8.22 -6.85 -4.04
C PRO A 55 -8.34 -7.81 -2.85
N ASP A 56 -8.28 -9.11 -3.12
CA ASP A 56 -8.17 -10.13 -2.08
C ASP A 56 -6.76 -10.10 -1.45
N PRO A 57 -6.63 -9.79 -0.15
CA PRO A 57 -5.33 -9.77 0.51
C PRO A 57 -4.88 -11.15 1.01
N GLY A 58 -5.58 -12.23 0.72
CA GLY A 58 -5.36 -13.57 1.28
C GLY A 58 -3.90 -14.00 1.24
N PHE A 59 -3.24 -13.84 0.10
CA PHE A 59 -1.83 -14.19 -0.07
C PHE A 59 -0.92 -13.53 0.97
N ILE A 60 -1.07 -12.23 1.20
CA ILE A 60 -0.19 -11.50 2.12
C ILE A 60 -0.65 -11.60 3.58
N VAL A 61 -1.92 -11.80 3.84
CA VAL A 61 -2.45 -12.06 5.19
C VAL A 61 -1.83 -13.33 5.78
N GLU A 62 -1.67 -14.38 4.99
CA GLU A 62 -1.00 -15.63 5.39
C GLU A 62 0.51 -15.41 5.68
N ARG A 63 1.09 -14.34 5.17
CA ARG A 63 2.52 -13.97 5.28
C ARG A 63 2.75 -12.66 6.02
N LYS A 64 1.78 -12.19 6.77
CA LYS A 64 1.81 -10.87 7.43
C LYS A 64 3.02 -10.65 8.33
N ASP A 65 3.56 -11.70 8.93
CA ASP A 65 4.75 -11.63 9.80
C ASP A 65 6.02 -11.29 8.99
N ASN A 66 5.99 -11.47 7.68
CA ASN A 66 7.03 -11.09 6.74
C ASN A 66 6.70 -9.82 5.96
N LEU A 67 5.54 -9.18 6.21
CA LEU A 67 5.18 -7.90 5.62
C LEU A 67 5.81 -6.76 6.42
N LEU A 68 6.80 -6.09 5.85
CA LEU A 68 7.55 -5.02 6.50
C LEU A 68 6.77 -3.71 6.59
N GLY A 69 5.91 -3.46 5.62
CA GLY A 69 5.07 -2.27 5.62
C GLY A 69 4.31 -2.02 4.33
N ILE A 70 3.42 -1.03 4.39
CA ILE A 70 2.66 -0.50 3.27
C ILE A 70 3.23 0.85 2.90
N ILE A 71 3.62 1.01 1.65
CA ILE A 71 4.15 2.24 1.06
C ILE A 71 3.03 2.89 0.26
N LEU A 72 2.58 4.07 0.65
CA LEU A 72 1.53 4.79 -0.05
C LEU A 72 2.14 5.82 -0.99
N THR A 73 1.78 5.74 -2.27
CA THR A 73 2.31 6.64 -3.30
C THR A 73 1.64 8.00 -3.28
N HIS A 74 0.31 8.05 -3.16
CA HIS A 74 -0.47 9.28 -3.09
C HIS A 74 -1.90 8.99 -2.63
N ALA A 75 -2.70 10.03 -2.45
CA ALA A 75 -3.96 9.97 -1.72
C ALA A 75 -5.23 9.74 -2.57
N HIS A 76 -5.10 9.25 -3.81
CA HIS A 76 -6.27 8.84 -4.58
C HIS A 76 -6.89 7.54 -4.05
N GLU A 77 -8.20 7.40 -4.18
CA GLU A 77 -8.95 6.25 -3.64
C GLU A 77 -8.51 4.90 -4.23
N ASP A 78 -8.12 4.88 -5.49
CA ASP A 78 -7.58 3.69 -6.15
C ASP A 78 -6.18 3.30 -5.66
N HIS A 79 -5.60 4.10 -4.74
CA HIS A 79 -4.30 3.83 -4.09
C HIS A 79 -4.40 3.69 -2.57
N ILE A 80 -5.35 4.35 -1.91
CA ILE A 80 -5.48 4.29 -0.43
C ILE A 80 -6.86 3.84 0.07
N GLY A 81 -7.84 3.69 -0.83
CA GLY A 81 -9.24 3.51 -0.44
C GLY A 81 -9.55 2.28 0.40
N ALA A 82 -8.79 1.19 0.24
CA ALA A 82 -9.00 -0.04 1.01
C ALA A 82 -8.25 -0.10 2.34
N ILE A 83 -7.41 0.91 2.67
CA ILE A 83 -6.48 0.81 3.79
C ILE A 83 -7.18 0.55 5.14
N ALA A 84 -8.24 1.29 5.44
CA ALA A 84 -8.96 1.13 6.70
C ALA A 84 -9.81 -0.16 6.76
N HIS A 85 -10.08 -0.79 5.61
CA HIS A 85 -10.78 -2.08 5.53
C HIS A 85 -9.84 -3.26 5.71
N LEU A 86 -8.65 -3.20 5.12
CA LEU A 86 -7.73 -4.34 5.02
C LEU A 86 -6.61 -4.32 6.06
N TRP A 87 -6.16 -3.14 6.50
CA TRP A 87 -5.09 -3.01 7.48
C TRP A 87 -5.31 -3.77 8.80
N PRO A 88 -6.54 -3.87 9.35
CA PRO A 88 -6.77 -4.67 10.56
C PRO A 88 -6.34 -6.13 10.46
N LYS A 89 -6.30 -6.69 9.24
CA LYS A 89 -5.81 -8.05 8.98
C LYS A 89 -4.29 -8.12 8.85
N LEU A 90 -3.65 -7.00 8.47
CA LEU A 90 -2.22 -6.91 8.18
C LEU A 90 -1.40 -6.40 9.38
N LYS A 91 -1.87 -5.34 10.04
CA LYS A 91 -1.28 -4.71 11.23
C LYS A 91 0.23 -4.46 11.10
N CYS A 92 0.63 -3.89 9.97
CA CYS A 92 2.01 -3.53 9.69
C CYS A 92 2.22 -2.02 9.70
N LYS A 93 3.45 -1.57 9.55
CA LYS A 93 3.80 -0.16 9.39
C LYS A 93 3.21 0.43 8.11
N ILE A 94 2.85 1.70 8.16
CA ILE A 94 2.34 2.48 7.03
C ILE A 94 3.26 3.66 6.82
N PHE A 95 3.70 3.87 5.59
CA PHE A 95 4.57 4.98 5.19
C PHE A 95 3.82 5.87 4.21
N ALA A 96 3.72 7.15 4.51
CA ALA A 96 2.97 8.11 3.71
C ALA A 96 3.59 9.51 3.78
N THR A 97 3.45 10.28 2.71
CA THR A 97 3.76 11.71 2.73
C THR A 97 2.78 12.47 3.63
N PRO A 98 3.11 13.70 4.07
CA PRO A 98 2.28 14.46 5.02
C PRO A 98 0.82 14.60 4.58
N PHE A 99 0.56 14.95 3.33
CA PHE A 99 -0.80 15.11 2.82
C PHE A 99 -1.57 13.77 2.81
N THR A 100 -0.96 12.70 2.30
CA THR A 100 -1.56 11.37 2.31
C THR A 100 -1.82 10.88 3.74
N ALA A 101 -0.90 11.16 4.66
CA ALA A 101 -1.05 10.79 6.07
C ALA A 101 -2.27 11.44 6.73
N VAL A 102 -2.60 12.70 6.40
CA VAL A 102 -3.82 13.37 6.89
C VAL A 102 -5.06 12.62 6.44
N LEU A 103 -5.15 12.29 5.14
CA LEU A 103 -6.33 11.63 4.58
C LEU A 103 -6.54 10.22 5.11
N ILE A 104 -5.47 9.43 5.26
CA ILE A 104 -5.62 8.08 5.84
C ILE A 104 -5.98 8.12 7.32
N LYS A 105 -5.49 9.11 8.10
CA LYS A 105 -5.92 9.28 9.50
C LYS A 105 -7.43 9.48 9.61
N GLU A 106 -8.04 10.27 8.73
CA GLU A 106 -9.50 10.44 8.71
C GLU A 106 -10.22 9.12 8.38
N LYS A 107 -9.74 8.35 7.39
CA LYS A 107 -10.30 7.03 7.06
C LYS A 107 -10.26 6.06 8.25
N PHE A 108 -9.16 6.02 8.98
CA PHE A 108 -9.02 5.16 10.17
C PHE A 108 -9.88 5.65 11.34
N LYS A 109 -10.00 6.97 11.50
CA LYS A 109 -10.86 7.59 12.51
C LYS A 109 -12.33 7.21 12.32
N GLU A 110 -12.83 7.22 11.09
CA GLU A 110 -14.19 6.77 10.75
C GLU A 110 -14.43 5.31 11.16
N LYS A 111 -13.40 4.48 11.18
CA LYS A 111 -13.45 3.08 11.62
C LYS A 111 -13.09 2.88 13.10
N HIS A 112 -12.83 3.96 13.84
CA HIS A 112 -12.38 3.92 15.24
C HIS A 112 -11.09 3.11 15.46
N ILE A 113 -10.16 3.19 14.51
CA ILE A 113 -8.87 2.49 14.55
C ILE A 113 -7.75 3.51 14.81
N ASP A 114 -6.94 3.26 15.83
CA ASP A 114 -5.76 4.07 16.13
C ASP A 114 -4.54 3.49 15.41
N ILE A 115 -3.91 4.30 14.56
CA ILE A 115 -2.70 3.97 13.80
C ILE A 115 -1.49 4.81 14.22
N THR A 116 -1.57 5.53 15.32
CA THR A 116 -0.54 6.49 15.74
C THR A 116 0.85 5.84 15.84
N LYS A 117 0.91 4.59 16.29
CA LYS A 117 2.17 3.83 16.45
C LYS A 117 2.67 3.20 15.14
N ASP A 118 1.80 3.07 14.15
CA ASP A 118 2.10 2.34 12.93
C ASP A 118 2.31 3.24 11.73
N LEU A 119 1.79 4.47 11.77
CA LEU A 119 1.97 5.45 10.72
C LEU A 119 3.30 6.19 10.88
N GLN A 120 4.12 6.12 9.83
CA GLN A 120 5.33 6.94 9.68
C GLN A 120 5.15 7.93 8.53
N ILE A 121 5.35 9.21 8.84
CA ILE A 121 5.32 10.27 7.84
C ILE A 121 6.70 10.37 7.22
N VAL A 122 6.75 10.28 5.89
CA VAL A 122 7.96 10.42 5.09
C VAL A 122 7.91 11.76 4.38
N GLU A 123 8.96 12.53 4.51
CA GLU A 123 9.05 13.83 3.82
C GLU A 123 9.14 13.64 2.30
N LEU A 124 8.75 14.66 1.56
CA LEU A 124 8.89 14.68 0.10
C LEU A 124 10.37 14.51 -0.28
N ASN A 125 10.63 13.65 -1.25
CA ASN A 125 11.97 13.21 -1.65
C ASN A 125 12.80 12.55 -0.52
N GLY A 126 12.10 12.04 0.51
CA GLY A 126 12.72 11.28 1.59
C GLY A 126 12.90 9.81 1.24
N ASN A 127 13.65 9.10 2.08
CA ASN A 127 13.94 7.68 1.91
C ASN A 127 13.44 6.88 3.10
N VAL A 128 13.08 5.63 2.84
CA VAL A 128 12.74 4.62 3.85
C VAL A 128 13.59 3.38 3.61
N LEU A 129 14.25 2.90 4.64
CA LEU A 129 14.99 1.64 4.61
C LEU A 129 14.23 0.60 5.43
N LEU A 130 13.83 -0.47 4.77
CA LEU A 130 13.13 -1.62 5.36
C LEU A 130 13.88 -2.91 5.06
N GLU A 131 14.74 -3.34 5.96
CA GLU A 131 15.65 -4.47 5.77
C GLU A 131 16.46 -4.32 4.46
N ASP A 132 16.24 -5.19 3.48
CA ASP A 132 16.93 -5.16 2.18
C ASP A 132 16.26 -4.21 1.15
N PHE A 133 15.14 -3.54 1.49
CA PHE A 133 14.47 -2.59 0.61
C PHE A 133 14.90 -1.17 0.92
N GLU A 134 15.37 -0.47 -0.09
CA GLU A 134 15.58 0.97 -0.08
C GLU A 134 14.51 1.64 -0.95
N ILE A 135 13.70 2.51 -0.34
CA ILE A 135 12.54 3.13 -0.98
C ILE A 135 12.77 4.63 -1.02
N GLU A 136 12.87 5.20 -2.20
CA GLU A 136 12.99 6.63 -2.43
C GLU A 136 11.65 7.22 -2.87
N TYR A 137 11.21 8.29 -2.19
CA TYR A 137 10.01 9.03 -2.53
C TYR A 137 10.37 10.15 -3.52
N ILE A 138 10.04 9.96 -4.80
CA ILE A 138 10.33 10.93 -5.86
C ILE A 138 9.04 11.68 -6.21
N THR A 139 9.04 12.99 -5.98
CA THR A 139 7.88 13.84 -6.26
C THR A 139 7.61 13.94 -7.76
N LEU A 140 6.38 13.71 -8.15
CA LEU A 140 5.89 13.85 -9.53
C LEU A 140 4.73 14.84 -9.61
N THR A 141 4.54 15.43 -10.78
CA THR A 141 3.37 16.26 -11.09
C THR A 141 2.16 15.36 -11.37
N HIS A 142 1.07 15.58 -10.66
CA HIS A 142 -0.19 14.87 -10.84
C HIS A 142 -1.38 15.74 -10.42
N SER A 143 -2.60 15.23 -10.57
CA SER A 143 -3.84 15.91 -10.21
C SER A 143 -4.11 16.01 -8.71
N ILE A 144 -3.24 15.51 -7.85
CA ILE A 144 -3.30 15.58 -6.39
C ILE A 144 -1.95 16.04 -5.82
N LEU A 145 -1.99 16.65 -4.63
CA LEU A 145 -0.78 17.08 -3.93
C LEU A 145 0.07 15.89 -3.46
N GLU A 146 1.40 16.08 -3.50
CA GLU A 146 2.39 15.15 -2.94
C GLU A 146 2.36 13.74 -3.54
N GLN A 147 2.06 13.64 -4.84
CA GLN A 147 2.28 12.35 -5.50
C GLN A 147 3.75 12.02 -5.58
N ILE A 148 4.08 10.78 -5.30
CA ILE A 148 5.42 10.22 -5.45
C ILE A 148 5.46 9.16 -6.55
N GLY A 149 6.60 9.03 -7.18
CA GLY A 149 6.93 7.95 -8.09
C GLY A 149 7.35 6.67 -7.37
N ARG A 150 7.69 5.67 -8.15
CA ARG A 150 7.98 4.31 -7.66
C ARG A 150 9.19 4.22 -6.75
N ALA A 151 9.13 3.25 -5.84
CA ALA A 151 10.27 2.74 -5.11
C ALA A 151 11.28 2.06 -6.06
N HIS A 152 12.56 2.26 -5.80
CA HIS A 152 13.63 1.42 -6.35
C HIS A 152 13.93 0.28 -5.39
N VAL A 153 14.24 -0.87 -5.94
CA VAL A 153 14.68 -2.05 -5.19
C VAL A 153 16.13 -2.34 -5.56
#